data_97154bf87b144e00504e6db0eca1b099
#
_entry.id   97154bf87b144e00504e6db0eca1b099
#
_cell.length_a   1.000
_cell.length_b   1.000
_cell.length_c   1.000
_cell.angle_alpha   90.00
_cell.angle_beta   90.00
_cell.angle_gamma   90.00
#
_symmetry.space_group_name_H-M   'P 1'
#
loop_
_entity.id
_entity.type
_entity.pdbx_description
1 polymer ?
#
loop_
_entity_poly.entity_id
_entity_poly.type
_entity_poly.pdbx_seq_one_letter_code
_entity_poly.pdbx_strand_id
1 'polypeptide(L)'
;MQRRPIDRLDQRHMMSVLLYLLDNGTSIKTDIYNNISRNSNMSQKIDRMVDLGLVTTTLSVHGVYVDLTFKGSQVAMKLRSVEEMLLSL
;
A
#
# COMPACT_ATOMS: atom_id res chain seq x y z
N MET A 1 20.67 -1.58 -16.42
CA MET A 1 20.05 -2.78 -15.83
C MET A 1 18.57 -2.55 -15.68
N GLN A 2 17.75 -3.43 -16.23
CA GLN A 2 16.30 -3.30 -16.12
C GLN A 2 15.83 -3.85 -14.79
N ARG A 3 14.94 -3.10 -14.13
CA ARG A 3 14.32 -3.56 -12.90
C ARG A 3 13.17 -4.52 -13.22
N ARG A 4 13.06 -5.56 -12.41
CA ARG A 4 11.90 -6.43 -12.50
C ARG A 4 10.67 -5.70 -11.96
N PRO A 5 9.45 -6.01 -12.46
CA PRO A 5 8.24 -5.34 -11.98
C PRO A 5 8.07 -5.37 -10.45
N ILE A 6 8.44 -6.48 -9.80
CA ILE A 6 8.29 -6.60 -8.35
C ILE A 6 9.21 -5.65 -7.59
N ASP A 7 10.30 -5.21 -8.20
CA ASP A 7 11.24 -4.27 -7.56
C ASP A 7 10.57 -2.92 -7.28
N ARG A 8 9.49 -2.61 -7.98
CA ARG A 8 8.71 -1.39 -7.73
C ARG A 8 8.04 -1.40 -6.36
N LEU A 9 7.82 -2.57 -5.77
CA LEU A 9 7.29 -2.72 -4.42
C LEU A 9 8.37 -2.84 -3.37
N ASP A 10 9.64 -2.89 -3.79
CA ASP A 10 10.78 -3.07 -2.90
C ASP A 10 11.24 -1.73 -2.33
N GLN A 11 10.28 -0.94 -1.89
CA GLN A 11 10.51 0.28 -1.14
C GLN A 11 9.91 0.12 0.24
N ARG A 12 10.56 0.80 1.20
CA ARG A 12 10.18 0.68 2.60
C ARG A 12 8.69 0.95 2.78
N HIS A 13 8.02 0.04 3.42
CA HIS A 13 6.60 0.11 3.82
C HIS A 13 5.57 0.01 2.69
N MET A 14 5.95 -0.14 1.43
CA MET A 14 4.94 -0.21 0.37
C MET A 14 4.06 -1.45 0.49
N MET A 15 4.68 -2.61 0.74
CA MET A 15 3.90 -3.83 0.96
C MET A 15 3.02 -3.73 2.20
N SER A 16 3.53 -3.08 3.26
CA SER A 16 2.78 -2.87 4.49
C SER A 16 1.54 -2.00 4.26
N VAL A 17 1.63 -0.99 3.41
CA VAL A 17 0.47 -0.14 3.07
C VAL A 17 -0.60 -0.97 2.36
N LEU A 18 -0.19 -1.81 1.41
CA LEU A 18 -1.14 -2.66 0.69
C LEU A 18 -1.85 -3.62 1.65
N LEU A 19 -1.12 -4.23 2.58
CA LEU A 19 -1.70 -5.13 3.57
C LEU A 19 -2.60 -4.37 4.55
N TYR A 20 -2.19 -3.17 4.95
CA TYR A 20 -3.01 -2.33 5.83
C TYR A 20 -4.37 -2.02 5.17
N LEU A 21 -4.36 -1.66 3.90
CA LEU A 21 -5.59 -1.35 3.17
C LEU A 21 -6.45 -2.59 2.96
N LEU A 22 -5.83 -3.76 2.79
CA LEU A 22 -6.57 -5.01 2.68
C LEU A 22 -7.32 -5.32 3.98
N ASP A 23 -6.68 -5.08 5.12
CA ASP A 23 -7.25 -5.39 6.44
C ASP A 23 -8.27 -4.34 6.90
N ASN A 24 -8.07 -3.07 6.56
CA ASN A 24 -8.85 -1.97 7.10
C ASN A 24 -9.79 -1.33 6.08
N GLY A 25 -9.64 -1.63 4.79
CA GLY A 25 -10.42 -0.99 3.74
C GLY A 25 -9.96 0.44 3.48
N THR A 26 -10.83 1.22 2.86
CA THR A 26 -10.57 2.64 2.57
C THR A 26 -10.14 3.37 3.83
N SER A 27 -9.00 4.03 3.77
CA SER A 27 -8.39 4.68 4.93
C SER A 27 -7.90 6.06 4.56
N ILE A 28 -7.99 6.98 5.51
CA ILE A 28 -7.43 8.33 5.34
C ILE A 28 -5.90 8.28 5.48
N LYS A 29 -5.19 9.11 4.72
CA LYS A 29 -3.72 9.11 4.71
C LYS A 29 -3.12 9.23 6.10
N THR A 30 -3.70 10.07 6.96
CA THR A 30 -3.18 10.27 8.31
C THR A 30 -3.23 8.98 9.14
N ASP A 31 -4.25 8.16 8.97
CA ASP A 31 -4.34 6.87 9.68
C ASP A 31 -3.26 5.91 9.17
N ILE A 32 -3.01 5.91 7.88
CA ILE A 32 -1.95 5.09 7.29
C ILE A 32 -0.59 5.52 7.86
N TYR A 33 -0.33 6.84 7.91
CA TYR A 33 0.92 7.36 8.47
C TYR A 33 1.08 6.98 9.93
N ASN A 34 0.01 7.12 10.73
CA ASN A 34 0.05 6.83 12.16
C ASN A 34 0.31 5.35 12.45
N ASN A 35 -0.19 4.45 11.59
CA ASN A 35 -0.12 3.02 11.84
C ASN A 35 1.10 2.36 11.19
N ILE A 36 1.73 2.99 10.21
CA ILE A 36 2.88 2.40 9.51
C ILE A 36 4.13 3.22 9.77
N SER A 37 4.20 4.44 9.26
CA SER A 37 5.34 5.31 9.48
C SER A 37 5.03 6.73 9.04
N ARG A 38 5.44 7.70 9.87
CA ARG A 38 5.33 9.12 9.55
C ARG A 38 6.57 9.66 8.84
N ASN A 39 7.70 8.97 8.94
CA ASN A 39 9.00 9.50 8.57
C ASN A 39 9.61 8.89 7.31
N SER A 40 8.79 8.26 6.46
CA SER A 40 9.29 7.49 5.33
C SER A 40 8.81 8.00 3.97
N ASN A 41 8.52 9.29 3.85
CA ASN A 41 8.00 9.87 2.61
C ASN A 41 6.75 9.13 2.11
N MET A 42 5.84 8.85 3.03
CA MET A 42 4.66 8.01 2.75
C MET A 42 3.78 8.59 1.66
N SER A 43 3.65 9.94 1.62
CA SER A 43 2.83 10.56 0.58
C SER A 43 3.36 10.26 -0.82
N GLN A 44 4.69 10.32 -1.01
CA GLN A 44 5.31 9.99 -2.28
C GLN A 44 5.12 8.50 -2.63
N LYS A 45 5.20 7.63 -1.64
CA LYS A 45 4.99 6.19 -1.86
C LYS A 45 3.56 5.89 -2.26
N ILE A 46 2.60 6.56 -1.64
CA ILE A 46 1.19 6.42 -2.03
C ILE A 46 0.99 6.92 -3.46
N ASP A 47 1.61 8.05 -3.84
CA ASP A 47 1.54 8.55 -5.22
C ASP A 47 2.10 7.53 -6.21
N ARG A 48 3.20 6.86 -5.87
CA ARG A 48 3.75 5.80 -6.71
C ARG A 48 2.81 4.61 -6.83
N MET A 49 2.10 4.27 -5.76
CA MET A 49 1.11 3.20 -5.82
C MET A 49 -0.08 3.58 -6.69
N VAL A 50 -0.44 4.87 -6.74
CA VAL A 50 -1.43 5.36 -7.70
C VAL A 50 -0.92 5.15 -9.13
N ASP A 51 0.33 5.53 -9.40
CA ASP A 51 0.93 5.37 -10.73
C ASP A 51 1.02 3.91 -11.16
N LEU A 52 1.22 3.01 -10.21
CA LEU A 52 1.24 1.56 -10.49
C LEU A 52 -0.16 0.96 -10.66
N GLY A 53 -1.20 1.75 -10.43
CA GLY A 53 -2.58 1.27 -10.53
C GLY A 53 -3.03 0.41 -9.36
N LEU A 54 -2.36 0.51 -8.21
CA LEU A 54 -2.66 -0.33 -7.04
C LEU A 54 -3.65 0.34 -6.09
N VAL A 55 -3.68 1.67 -6.04
CA VAL A 55 -4.59 2.43 -5.19
C VAL A 55 -5.16 3.61 -5.95
N THR A 56 -6.29 4.12 -5.45
CA THR A 56 -6.85 5.41 -5.85
C THR A 56 -6.89 6.32 -4.64
N THR A 57 -6.89 7.63 -4.87
CA THR A 57 -7.02 8.61 -3.80
C THR A 57 -8.23 9.51 -4.09
N THR A 58 -8.92 9.91 -3.03
CA THR A 58 -10.09 10.78 -3.13
C THR A 58 -9.97 11.87 -2.06
N LEU A 59 -10.01 13.12 -2.50
CA LEU A 59 -9.98 14.26 -1.58
C LEU A 59 -11.37 14.45 -0.97
N SER A 60 -11.42 14.64 0.34
CA SER A 60 -12.65 14.98 1.07
C SER A 60 -12.36 16.11 2.04
N VAL A 61 -13.42 16.57 2.75
CA VAL A 61 -13.27 17.59 3.79
C VAL A 61 -12.43 17.10 4.97
N HIS A 62 -12.33 15.79 5.14
CA HIS A 62 -11.56 15.19 6.25
C HIS A 62 -10.13 14.87 5.87
N GLY A 63 -9.76 15.04 4.60
CA GLY A 63 -8.43 14.73 4.10
C GLY A 63 -8.49 13.83 2.88
N VAL A 64 -7.40 13.13 2.61
CA VAL A 64 -7.29 12.28 1.43
C VAL A 64 -7.50 10.82 1.82
N TYR A 65 -8.51 10.20 1.24
CA TYR A 65 -8.78 8.77 1.41
C TYR A 65 -8.03 7.96 0.36
N VAL A 66 -7.53 6.81 0.76
CA VAL A 66 -6.80 5.88 -0.09
C VAL A 66 -7.56 4.56 -0.12
N ASP A 67 -7.75 4.01 -1.31
CA ASP A 67 -8.48 2.77 -1.50
C ASP A 67 -7.74 1.87 -2.47
N LEU A 68 -7.83 0.56 -2.27
CA LEU A 68 -7.26 -0.41 -3.21
C LEU A 68 -8.07 -0.44 -4.49
N THR A 69 -7.37 -0.49 -5.63
CA THR A 69 -8.00 -0.86 -6.89
C THR A 69 -8.24 -2.37 -6.91
N PHE A 70 -8.96 -2.87 -7.91
CA PHE A 70 -9.07 -4.33 -8.11
C PHE A 70 -7.68 -4.96 -8.21
N LYS A 71 -6.80 -4.37 -9.03
CA LYS A 71 -5.41 -4.83 -9.17
C LYS A 71 -4.69 -4.80 -7.83
N GLY A 72 -4.84 -3.70 -7.08
CA GLY A 72 -4.20 -3.56 -5.76
C GLY A 72 -4.69 -4.61 -4.78
N SER A 73 -5.97 -4.91 -4.77
CA SER A 73 -6.51 -5.94 -3.88
C SER A 73 -5.98 -7.31 -4.23
N GLN A 74 -5.83 -7.63 -5.53
CA GLN A 74 -5.25 -8.91 -5.96
C GLN A 74 -3.79 -9.02 -5.50
N VAL A 75 -3.01 -7.96 -5.68
CA VAL A 75 -1.61 -7.94 -5.23
C VAL A 75 -1.55 -8.09 -3.70
N ALA A 76 -2.38 -7.35 -2.97
CA ALA A 76 -2.40 -7.40 -1.51
C ALA A 76 -2.75 -8.81 -1.00
N MET A 77 -3.70 -9.49 -1.63
CA MET A 77 -4.08 -10.85 -1.26
C MET A 77 -2.92 -11.84 -1.47
N LYS A 78 -2.16 -11.68 -2.54
CA LYS A 78 -0.96 -12.51 -2.78
C LYS A 78 0.12 -12.22 -1.75
N LEU A 79 0.31 -10.94 -1.39
CA LEU A 79 1.26 -10.56 -0.35
C LEU A 79 0.86 -11.15 1.00
N ARG A 80 -0.44 -11.20 1.31
CA ARG A 80 -0.94 -11.84 2.53
C ARG A 80 -0.55 -13.32 2.55
N SER A 81 -0.67 -14.00 1.43
CA SER A 81 -0.27 -15.40 1.34
C SER A 81 1.23 -15.58 1.61
N VAL A 82 2.05 -14.68 1.09
CA VAL A 82 3.50 -14.69 1.36
C VAL A 82 3.77 -14.46 2.85
N GLU A 83 3.09 -13.49 3.46
CA GLU A 83 3.24 -13.20 4.88
C GLU A 83 2.90 -14.40 5.74
N GLU A 84 1.80 -15.08 5.42
CA GLU A 84 1.38 -16.29 6.15
C GLU A 84 2.42 -17.40 6.04
N MET A 85 3.02 -17.56 4.86
CA MET A 85 4.10 -18.54 4.69
C MET A 85 5.31 -18.21 5.56
N LEU A 86 5.63 -16.94 5.72
CA LEU A 86 6.73 -16.51 6.57
C LEU A 86 6.43 -16.74 8.06
N LEU A 87 5.17 -16.62 8.45
CA LEU A 87 4.74 -16.83 9.83
C LEU A 87 4.73 -18.30 10.23
N SER A 88 4.61 -19.23 9.28
CA SER A 88 4.51 -20.65 9.54
C SER A 88 5.85 -21.36 9.70
N LEU A 89 6.93 -20.64 9.78
CA LEU A 89 8.27 -21.22 9.94
C LEU A 89 8.50 -21.83 11.34
#